data_7794c47549c34aeece294f0a6bc55dde
#
_entry.id   7794c47549c34aeece294f0a6bc55dde
#
_cell.length_a   1.000
_cell.length_b   1.000
_cell.length_c   1.000
_cell.angle_alpha   90.00
_cell.angle_beta   90.00
_cell.angle_gamma   90.00
#
_symmetry.space_group_name_H-M   'P 1'
#
loop_
_entity.id
_entity.type
_entity.pdbx_description
1 polymer ?
#
loop_
_entity_poly.entity_id
_entity_poly.type
_entity_poly.pdbx_seq_one_letter_code
_entity_poly.pdbx_strand_id
1 'polypeptide(L)'
;MNILDFIPVGKNNAITGKELQNITGLDGRSVKQQIANARLRGSVICSKLDGSNGGYFIPSCPSEAAEYVRTEQCRINSAKKALKAAEIYVSDGDSI
;
A
#
# COMPACT_ATOMS: atom_id res chain seq x y z
N MET A 1 18.21 9.90 1.27
CA MET A 1 17.89 8.63 0.56
C MET A 1 16.45 8.67 0.09
N ASN A 2 16.21 8.38 -1.17
CA ASN A 2 14.85 8.30 -1.72
C ASN A 2 14.51 6.84 -1.95
N ILE A 3 13.47 6.35 -1.29
CA ILE A 3 13.03 4.95 -1.40
C ILE A 3 12.69 4.58 -2.86
N LEU A 4 12.28 5.57 -3.68
CA LEU A 4 11.95 5.33 -5.08
C LEU A 4 13.14 4.81 -5.90
N ASP A 5 14.37 5.14 -5.50
CA ASP A 5 15.57 4.69 -6.19
C ASP A 5 15.77 3.18 -6.08
N PHE A 6 15.12 2.55 -5.11
CA PHE A 6 15.25 1.12 -4.82
C PHE A 6 14.03 0.32 -5.29
N ILE A 7 12.97 0.98 -5.75
CA ILE A 7 11.75 0.29 -6.18
C ILE A 7 11.79 0.14 -7.70
N PRO A 8 11.73 -1.11 -8.20
CA PRO A 8 11.82 -1.36 -9.64
C PRO A 8 10.54 -1.00 -10.38
N VAL A 9 10.66 -0.86 -11.69
CA VAL A 9 9.53 -0.63 -12.58
C VAL A 9 9.02 -1.98 -13.09
N GLY A 10 7.71 -2.14 -13.06
CA GLY A 10 7.06 -3.35 -13.58
C GLY A 10 6.67 -4.33 -12.49
N LYS A 11 5.45 -4.86 -12.61
CA LYS A 11 4.91 -5.83 -11.64
C LYS A 11 5.78 -7.08 -11.52
N ASN A 12 6.33 -7.54 -12.64
CA ASN A 12 7.17 -8.74 -12.66
C ASN A 12 8.50 -8.55 -11.91
N ASN A 13 8.90 -7.31 -11.69
CA ASN A 13 10.14 -6.97 -11.01
C ASN A 13 9.91 -6.52 -9.56
N ALA A 14 8.69 -6.66 -9.06
CA ALA A 14 8.34 -6.20 -7.72
C ALA A 14 9.34 -6.68 -6.67
N ILE A 15 9.71 -5.76 -5.77
CA ILE A 15 10.67 -6.03 -4.69
C ILE A 15 9.91 -6.20 -3.38
N THR A 16 10.27 -7.20 -2.59
CA THR A 16 9.61 -7.43 -1.31
C THR A 16 10.06 -6.39 -0.27
N GLY A 17 9.23 -6.19 0.75
CA GLY A 17 9.60 -5.32 1.86
C GLY A 17 10.88 -5.77 2.54
N LYS A 18 11.08 -7.10 2.66
CA LYS A 18 12.29 -7.66 3.26
C LYS A 18 13.52 -7.35 2.43
N GLU A 19 13.43 -7.45 1.11
CA GLU A 19 14.53 -7.07 0.21
C GLU A 19 14.84 -5.58 0.32
N LEU A 20 13.82 -4.74 0.42
CA LEU A 20 14.02 -3.31 0.63
C LEU A 20 14.73 -3.02 1.95
N GLN A 21 14.40 -3.75 3.01
CA GLN A 21 15.10 -3.62 4.29
C GLN A 21 16.58 -3.94 4.12
N ASN A 22 16.90 -5.00 3.38
CA ASN A 22 18.28 -5.44 3.19
C ASN A 22 19.11 -4.43 2.39
N ILE A 23 18.55 -3.86 1.33
CA ILE A 23 19.31 -2.94 0.46
C ILE A 23 19.34 -1.51 1.00
N THR A 24 18.37 -1.10 1.78
CA THR A 24 18.33 0.26 2.36
C THR A 24 18.92 0.33 3.75
N GLY A 25 19.03 -0.80 4.44
CA GLY A 25 19.44 -0.84 5.83
C GLY A 25 18.38 -0.37 6.82
N LEU A 26 17.16 -0.12 6.34
CA LEU A 26 16.05 0.32 7.18
C LEU A 26 15.29 -0.90 7.71
N ASP A 27 14.59 -0.73 8.84
CA ASP A 27 13.70 -1.77 9.36
C ASP A 27 12.36 -1.75 8.59
N GLY A 28 11.51 -2.74 8.82
CA GLY A 28 10.23 -2.87 8.12
C GLY A 28 9.32 -1.68 8.32
N ARG A 29 9.30 -1.13 9.52
CA ARG A 29 8.48 0.03 9.86
C ARG A 29 8.94 1.28 9.09
N SER A 30 10.25 1.50 9.04
CA SER A 30 10.82 2.63 8.32
C SER A 30 10.59 2.52 6.83
N VAL A 31 10.71 1.31 6.26
CA VAL A 31 10.41 1.08 4.83
C VAL A 31 8.95 1.45 4.52
N LYS A 32 8.02 0.98 5.32
CA LYS A 32 6.59 1.31 5.14
C LYS A 32 6.34 2.80 5.25
N GLN A 33 7.00 3.46 6.20
CA GLN A 33 6.87 4.90 6.38
C GLN A 33 7.40 5.68 5.18
N GLN A 34 8.55 5.27 4.63
CA GLN A 34 9.12 5.90 3.45
C GLN A 34 8.20 5.74 2.23
N ILE A 35 7.61 4.57 2.06
CA ILE A 35 6.67 4.32 0.96
C ILE A 35 5.42 5.19 1.13
N ALA A 36 4.87 5.27 2.33
CA ALA A 36 3.71 6.10 2.61
C ALA A 36 4.00 7.58 2.32
N ASN A 37 5.17 8.07 2.74
CA ASN A 37 5.58 9.45 2.49
C ASN A 37 5.72 9.72 0.99
N ALA A 38 6.30 8.80 0.24
CA ALA A 38 6.44 8.94 -1.21
C ALA A 38 5.08 9.00 -1.90
N ARG A 39 4.13 8.17 -1.48
CA ARG A 39 2.76 8.19 -1.99
C ARG A 39 2.07 9.51 -1.71
N LEU A 40 2.26 10.07 -0.51
CA LEU A 40 1.69 11.36 -0.15
C LEU A 40 2.25 12.51 -0.99
N ARG A 41 3.47 12.36 -1.50
CA ARG A 41 4.09 13.34 -2.39
C ARG A 41 3.63 13.21 -3.84
N GLY A 42 2.78 12.22 -4.13
CA GLY A 42 2.26 11.97 -5.46
C GLY A 42 2.94 10.87 -6.24
N SER A 43 3.86 10.15 -5.64
CA SER A 43 4.53 9.01 -6.30
C SER A 43 3.60 7.82 -6.38
N VAL A 44 3.58 7.16 -7.53
CA VAL A 44 2.76 5.96 -7.74
C VAL A 44 3.59 4.73 -7.43
N ILE A 45 3.35 4.14 -6.26
CA ILE A 45 3.98 2.90 -5.83
C ILE A 45 2.87 1.88 -5.63
N CYS A 46 2.90 0.84 -6.44
CA CYS A 46 1.91 -0.24 -6.37
C CYS A 46 2.38 -1.36 -5.46
N SER A 47 1.43 -2.07 -4.88
CA SER A 47 1.70 -3.27 -4.08
C SER A 47 1.21 -4.48 -4.84
N LYS A 48 2.04 -5.52 -4.90
CA LYS A 48 1.67 -6.80 -5.48
C LYS A 48 1.26 -7.73 -4.35
N LEU A 49 0.03 -8.20 -4.38
CA LEU A 49 -0.45 -9.22 -3.45
C LEU A 49 -0.31 -10.58 -4.14
N ASP A 50 0.63 -11.38 -3.67
CA ASP A 50 0.90 -12.68 -4.26
C ASP A 50 1.25 -13.65 -3.14
N GLY A 51 0.23 -14.23 -2.54
CA GLY A 51 0.40 -15.19 -1.45
C GLY A 51 1.14 -14.56 -0.27
N SER A 52 2.23 -15.20 0.16
CA SER A 52 3.04 -14.73 1.27
C SER A 52 4.12 -13.72 0.86
N ASN A 53 4.31 -13.51 -0.45
CA ASN A 53 5.38 -12.68 -0.98
C ASN A 53 4.84 -11.42 -1.64
N GLY A 54 4.32 -10.49 -0.83
CA GLY A 54 3.94 -9.18 -1.34
C GLY A 54 5.17 -8.42 -1.79
N GLY A 55 5.00 -7.50 -2.75
CA GLY A 55 6.11 -6.70 -3.24
C GLY A 55 5.64 -5.32 -3.68
N TYR A 56 6.60 -4.43 -3.88
CA TYR A 56 6.36 -3.07 -4.33
C TYR A 56 6.97 -2.86 -5.70
N PHE A 57 6.30 -2.08 -6.54
CA PHE A 57 6.79 -1.77 -7.87
C PHE A 57 6.21 -0.45 -8.35
N ILE A 58 6.91 0.18 -9.31
CA ILE A 58 6.39 1.33 -10.02
C ILE A 58 5.73 0.79 -11.29
N PRO A 59 4.49 1.17 -11.59
CA PRO A 59 3.80 0.60 -12.76
C PRO A 59 4.50 0.97 -14.05
N SER A 60 4.67 -0.01 -14.92
CA SER A 60 5.28 0.20 -16.24
C SER A 60 4.26 0.62 -17.29
N CYS A 61 2.97 0.43 -17.00
CA CYS A 61 1.87 0.78 -17.91
C CYS A 61 0.61 1.07 -17.10
N PRO A 62 -0.38 1.77 -17.69
CA PRO A 62 -1.62 2.10 -16.99
C PRO A 62 -2.41 0.90 -16.49
N SER A 63 -2.32 -0.26 -17.17
CA SER A 63 -3.07 -1.44 -16.73
C SER A 63 -2.57 -1.98 -15.39
N GLU A 64 -1.27 -1.90 -15.11
CA GLU A 64 -0.72 -2.29 -13.81
C GLU A 64 -1.21 -1.37 -12.71
N ALA A 65 -1.23 -0.08 -12.97
CA ALA A 65 -1.75 0.89 -12.02
C ALA A 65 -3.25 0.71 -11.79
N ALA A 66 -4.02 0.41 -12.84
CA ALA A 66 -5.46 0.17 -12.74
C ALA A 66 -5.78 -1.05 -11.88
N GLU A 67 -5.00 -2.10 -11.99
CA GLU A 67 -5.14 -3.30 -11.17
C GLU A 67 -4.93 -2.98 -9.69
N TYR A 68 -3.89 -2.19 -9.38
CA TYR A 68 -3.63 -1.73 -8.02
C TYR A 68 -4.76 -0.87 -7.48
N VAL A 69 -5.25 0.08 -8.28
CA VAL A 69 -6.36 0.97 -7.90
C VAL A 69 -7.60 0.15 -7.55
N ARG A 70 -7.92 -0.85 -8.36
CA ARG A 70 -9.09 -1.72 -8.13
C ARG A 70 -8.95 -2.45 -6.79
N THR A 71 -7.79 -3.03 -6.52
CA THR A 71 -7.52 -3.74 -5.26
C THR A 71 -7.65 -2.81 -4.06
N GLU A 72 -7.05 -1.63 -4.14
CA GLU A 72 -7.11 -0.66 -3.05
C GLU A 72 -8.51 -0.12 -2.82
N GLN A 73 -9.28 0.10 -3.88
CA GLN A 73 -10.65 0.55 -3.74
C GLN A 73 -11.53 -0.49 -3.04
N CYS A 74 -11.32 -1.78 -3.33
CA CYS A 74 -12.02 -2.84 -2.62
C CYS A 74 -11.69 -2.82 -1.13
N ARG A 75 -10.43 -2.63 -0.77
CA ARG A 75 -10.01 -2.52 0.64
C ARG A 75 -10.62 -1.30 1.31
N ILE A 76 -10.59 -0.15 0.64
CA ILE A 76 -11.15 1.10 1.18
C ILE A 76 -12.65 0.96 1.38
N ASN A 77 -13.36 0.37 0.44
CA ASN A 77 -14.81 0.19 0.54
C ASN A 77 -15.16 -0.74 1.70
N SER A 78 -14.41 -1.83 1.89
CA SER A 78 -14.60 -2.73 3.03
C SER A 78 -14.34 -2.01 4.35
N ALA A 79 -13.27 -1.22 4.41
CA ALA A 79 -12.93 -0.44 5.61
C ALA A 79 -14.01 0.61 5.91
N LYS A 80 -14.55 1.27 4.88
CA LYS A 80 -15.63 2.25 5.06
C LYS A 80 -16.89 1.60 5.61
N LYS A 81 -17.24 0.41 5.14
CA LYS A 81 -18.41 -0.33 5.65
C LYS A 81 -18.24 -0.68 7.12
N ALA A 82 -17.06 -1.18 7.50
CA ALA A 82 -16.77 -1.53 8.88
C ALA A 82 -16.81 -0.30 9.78
N LEU A 83 -16.23 0.81 9.31
CA LEU A 83 -16.21 2.07 10.06
C LEU A 83 -17.63 2.61 10.26
N LYS A 84 -18.45 2.56 9.20
CA LYS A 84 -19.83 3.01 9.28
C LYS A 84 -20.64 2.19 10.29
N ALA A 85 -20.45 0.88 10.29
CA ALA A 85 -21.12 0.01 11.25
C ALA A 85 -20.72 0.36 12.69
N ALA A 86 -19.43 0.64 12.92
CA ALA A 86 -18.93 1.05 14.24
C ALA A 86 -19.49 2.41 14.66
N GLU A 87 -19.58 3.35 13.71
CA GLU A 87 -20.16 4.68 13.97
C GLU A 87 -21.61 4.60 14.37
N ILE A 88 -22.39 3.75 13.72
CA ILE A 88 -23.80 3.52 14.03
C ILE A 88 -23.91 2.93 15.43
N TYR A 89 -23.07 1.98 15.78
CA TYR A 89 -23.06 1.36 17.10
C TYR A 89 -22.78 2.40 18.20
N VAL A 90 -21.82 3.29 17.98
CA VAL A 90 -21.49 4.35 18.93
C VAL A 90 -22.66 5.32 19.09
N SER A 91 -23.30 5.71 17.99
CA SER A 91 -24.46 6.61 18.01
C SER A 91 -25.61 6.02 18.79
N ASP A 92 -25.91 4.73 18.57
CA ASP A 92 -26.98 4.04 19.31
C ASP A 92 -26.66 3.96 20.81
N GLY A 93 -25.41 3.73 21.15
CA GLY A 93 -24.95 3.74 22.54
C GLY A 93 -25.09 5.10 23.20
N ASP A 94 -24.80 6.15 22.47
CA ASP A 94 -24.92 7.53 22.98
C ASP A 94 -26.34 7.98 23.12
N SER A 95 -27.28 7.38 22.44
CA SER A 95 -28.71 7.78 22.50
C SER A 95 -29.42 7.24 23.70
N ILE A 96 -28.76 6.48 24.54
CA ILE A 96 -29.29 6.01 25.81
C ILE A 96 -29.09 7.09 26.91
#